data_b7de2007c8448cf7c86102b674448b14
#
_entry.id   b7de2007c8448cf7c86102b674448b14
#
_cell.length_a   1.000
_cell.length_b   1.000
_cell.length_c   1.000
_cell.angle_alpha   90.00
_cell.angle_beta   90.00
_cell.angle_gamma   90.00
#
_symmetry.space_group_name_H-M   'P 1'
#
loop_
_entity.id
_entity.type
_entity.pdbx_description
1 polymer ?
#
loop_
_entity_poly.entity_id
_entity_poly.type
_entity_poly.pdbx_seq_one_letter_code
_entity_poly.pdbx_strand_id
1 'polypeptide(L)'
;MRVIALSMVVVASCLLLSACGAWQTVSTATSSAYQATFYKKITVLNVDLKARAMINPDEVGRPYSVVVRVYQLRDTKTFTSASYDDLLTKDKTVLAQDLQDIRGMVVYPNGAASMSQALKPNTQYIGIVAFYRDAKSSDSWRLIVPKKDLSADDPLVLELEGDSIMQPKDGPARG
;
A
#
# COMPACT_ATOMS: atom_id res chain seq x y z
N MET A 1 32.02 23.82 59.74
CA MET A 1 30.97 24.44 58.93
C MET A 1 31.30 24.55 57.42
N ARG A 2 32.55 24.77 56.99
CA ARG A 2 32.90 24.85 55.53
C ARG A 2 32.82 23.53 54.76
N VAL A 3 33.06 22.40 55.40
CA VAL A 3 33.04 21.06 54.77
C VAL A 3 31.61 20.58 54.47
N ILE A 4 30.67 20.90 55.36
CA ILE A 4 29.25 20.55 55.20
C ILE A 4 28.60 21.30 54.03
N ALA A 5 28.97 22.57 53.86
CA ALA A 5 28.48 23.42 52.76
C ALA A 5 28.98 22.92 51.40
N LEU A 6 30.23 22.42 51.32
CA LEU A 6 30.79 21.86 50.06
C LEU A 6 30.11 20.56 49.66
N SER A 7 29.80 19.66 50.63
CA SER A 7 29.07 18.43 50.37
C SER A 7 27.65 18.64 49.84
N MET A 8 26.96 19.68 50.36
CA MET A 8 25.58 19.99 49.89
C MET A 8 25.56 20.50 48.47
N VAL A 9 26.55 21.30 48.07
CA VAL A 9 26.64 21.81 46.69
C VAL A 9 26.94 20.69 45.69
N VAL A 10 27.79 19.70 46.01
CA VAL A 10 28.09 18.56 45.13
C VAL A 10 26.89 17.64 44.96
N VAL A 11 26.13 17.38 46.01
CA VAL A 11 24.90 16.56 45.92
C VAL A 11 23.81 17.25 45.13
N ALA A 12 23.64 18.56 45.27
CA ALA A 12 22.68 19.34 44.47
C ALA A 12 23.06 19.40 42.99
N SER A 13 24.36 19.41 42.64
CA SER A 13 24.85 19.40 41.23
C SER A 13 24.65 18.06 40.53
N CYS A 14 24.71 16.91 41.24
CA CYS A 14 24.47 15.61 40.68
C CYS A 14 22.99 15.30 40.38
N LEU A 15 22.06 15.96 41.07
CA LEU A 15 20.62 15.80 40.85
C LEU A 15 20.09 16.53 39.60
N LEU A 16 20.84 17.50 39.08
CA LEU A 16 20.45 18.25 37.89
C LEU A 16 20.87 17.59 36.56
N LEU A 17 21.77 16.60 36.58
CA LEU A 17 22.22 15.93 35.37
C LEU A 17 21.37 14.68 34.97
N SER A 18 20.46 14.21 35.82
CA SER A 18 19.62 13.06 35.54
C SER A 18 18.29 13.42 34.83
N ALA A 19 18.01 14.69 34.58
CA ALA A 19 16.74 15.13 33.98
C ALA A 19 16.68 15.02 32.44
N CYS A 20 17.78 14.79 31.74
CA CYS A 20 17.79 14.74 30.27
C CYS A 20 17.38 13.40 29.65
N GLY A 21 17.28 12.32 30.44
CA GLY A 21 16.91 10.99 29.93
C GLY A 21 15.41 10.71 29.89
N ALA A 22 14.62 11.41 30.70
CA ALA A 22 13.18 11.10 30.84
C ALA A 22 12.29 11.72 29.75
N TRP A 23 12.77 12.74 29.06
CA TRP A 23 11.98 13.43 28.03
C TRP A 23 11.93 12.68 26.69
N GLN A 24 12.94 11.90 26.34
CA GLN A 24 12.94 11.13 25.10
C GLN A 24 12.03 9.90 25.14
N THR A 25 11.84 9.29 26.31
CA THR A 25 10.96 8.13 26.46
C THR A 25 9.48 8.51 26.47
N VAL A 26 9.13 9.71 26.92
CA VAL A 26 7.75 10.19 26.95
C VAL A 26 7.27 10.61 25.54
N SER A 27 8.14 11.22 24.74
CA SER A 27 7.76 11.68 23.39
C SER A 27 7.51 10.52 22.40
N THR A 28 8.27 9.41 22.49
CA THR A 28 8.05 8.23 21.65
C THR A 28 6.83 7.43 22.06
N ALA A 29 6.55 7.30 23.36
CA ALA A 29 5.35 6.61 23.86
C ALA A 29 4.07 7.38 23.52
N THR A 30 4.10 8.72 23.56
CA THR A 30 2.93 9.56 23.27
C THR A 30 2.61 9.56 21.77
N SER A 31 3.62 9.60 20.90
CA SER A 31 3.39 9.53 19.45
C SER A 31 2.87 8.16 18.99
N SER A 32 3.35 7.07 19.59
CA SER A 32 2.87 5.72 19.28
C SER A 32 1.45 5.49 19.77
N ALA A 33 1.11 5.98 20.97
CA ALA A 33 -0.24 5.92 21.52
C ALA A 33 -1.22 6.81 20.75
N TYR A 34 -0.79 8.00 20.32
CA TYR A 34 -1.59 8.90 19.52
C TYR A 34 -1.88 8.31 18.14
N GLN A 35 -0.89 7.73 17.46
CA GLN A 35 -1.09 7.04 16.18
C GLN A 35 -2.00 5.82 16.33
N ALA A 36 -1.85 5.01 17.37
CA ALA A 36 -2.69 3.84 17.61
C ALA A 36 -4.16 4.18 17.89
N THR A 37 -4.45 5.38 18.40
CA THR A 37 -5.82 5.78 18.80
C THR A 37 -6.60 6.44 17.66
N PHE A 38 -5.91 7.04 16.67
CA PHE A 38 -6.57 7.81 15.61
C PHE A 38 -6.56 7.13 14.23
N TYR A 39 -5.72 6.10 14.00
CA TYR A 39 -5.74 5.37 12.74
C TYR A 39 -6.69 4.17 12.82
N LYS A 40 -7.84 4.29 12.17
CA LYS A 40 -8.78 3.17 11.98
C LYS A 40 -8.04 2.02 11.31
N LYS A 41 -7.98 0.87 11.97
CA LYS A 41 -7.29 -0.31 11.44
C LYS A 41 -8.01 -0.78 10.18
N ILE A 42 -7.34 -0.76 9.05
CA ILE A 42 -7.87 -1.28 7.80
C ILE A 42 -7.90 -2.81 7.87
N THR A 43 -9.09 -3.38 7.84
CA THR A 43 -9.33 -4.84 7.90
C THR A 43 -9.93 -5.38 6.62
N VAL A 44 -10.43 -4.51 5.76
CA VAL A 44 -11.05 -4.85 4.47
C VAL A 44 -10.37 -4.02 3.39
N LEU A 45 -10.06 -4.66 2.28
CA LEU A 45 -9.61 -4.02 1.05
C LEU A 45 -10.81 -3.90 0.11
N ASN A 46 -11.21 -2.68 -0.18
CA ASN A 46 -12.17 -2.36 -1.22
C ASN A 46 -11.43 -1.79 -2.43
N VAL A 47 -11.70 -2.31 -3.61
CA VAL A 47 -11.09 -1.85 -4.86
C VAL A 47 -12.18 -1.59 -5.88
N ASP A 48 -12.17 -0.40 -6.46
CA ASP A 48 -13.05 0.00 -7.55
C ASP A 48 -12.22 0.24 -8.81
N LEU A 49 -12.54 -0.48 -9.87
CA LEU A 49 -11.94 -0.35 -11.19
C LEU A 49 -12.92 0.33 -12.14
N LYS A 50 -12.44 1.34 -12.86
CA LYS A 50 -13.18 1.98 -13.96
C LYS A 50 -12.36 1.85 -15.24
N ALA A 51 -13.01 1.49 -16.34
CA ALA A 51 -12.38 1.37 -17.64
C ALA A 51 -12.87 2.44 -18.59
N ARG A 52 -11.95 3.08 -19.31
CA ARG A 52 -12.28 3.94 -20.45
C ARG A 52 -12.83 3.09 -21.59
N ALA A 53 -13.44 3.73 -22.58
CA ALA A 53 -13.98 3.06 -23.77
C ALA A 53 -12.90 2.30 -24.55
N MET A 54 -11.70 2.88 -24.65
CA MET A 54 -10.57 2.33 -25.39
C MET A 54 -9.56 1.71 -24.42
N ILE A 55 -9.81 0.47 -24.01
CA ILE A 55 -8.86 -0.35 -23.22
C ILE A 55 -8.49 -1.60 -24.04
N ASN A 56 -7.24 -2.06 -23.87
CA ASN A 56 -6.74 -3.32 -24.43
C ASN A 56 -7.06 -3.48 -25.93
N PRO A 57 -6.77 -2.47 -26.79
CA PRO A 57 -7.17 -2.51 -28.19
C PRO A 57 -6.42 -3.59 -28.98
N ASP A 58 -7.06 -4.14 -30.00
CA ASP A 58 -6.37 -4.95 -31.00
C ASP A 58 -5.69 -4.07 -32.06
N GLU A 59 -5.05 -4.71 -33.06
CA GLU A 59 -4.30 -4.06 -34.13
C GLU A 59 -5.16 -3.12 -35.00
N VAL A 60 -6.50 -3.33 -35.00
CA VAL A 60 -7.45 -2.49 -35.74
C VAL A 60 -8.23 -1.54 -34.81
N GLY A 61 -7.78 -1.40 -33.56
CA GLY A 61 -8.34 -0.45 -32.61
C GLY A 61 -9.64 -0.89 -31.94
N ARG A 62 -10.02 -2.16 -31.98
CA ARG A 62 -11.20 -2.66 -31.25
C ARG A 62 -10.85 -2.92 -29.80
N PRO A 63 -11.63 -2.38 -28.84
CA PRO A 63 -11.38 -2.58 -27.41
C PRO A 63 -11.78 -3.99 -26.95
N TYR A 64 -11.04 -4.53 -25.99
CA TYR A 64 -11.31 -5.82 -25.36
C TYR A 64 -11.32 -5.69 -23.82
N SER A 65 -11.97 -6.66 -23.17
CA SER A 65 -11.92 -6.77 -21.72
C SER A 65 -10.51 -7.08 -21.21
N VAL A 66 -10.26 -6.67 -19.98
CA VAL A 66 -8.99 -6.86 -19.28
C VAL A 66 -9.24 -7.71 -18.03
N VAL A 67 -8.41 -8.72 -17.83
CA VAL A 67 -8.34 -9.42 -16.54
C VAL A 67 -7.43 -8.60 -15.63
N VAL A 68 -7.92 -8.26 -14.45
CA VAL A 68 -7.12 -7.60 -13.40
C VAL A 68 -6.99 -8.54 -12.22
N ARG A 69 -5.76 -8.75 -11.75
CA ARG A 69 -5.49 -9.46 -10.49
C ARG A 69 -4.99 -8.50 -9.44
N VAL A 70 -5.56 -8.65 -8.24
CA VAL A 70 -5.18 -7.91 -7.03
C VAL A 70 -4.52 -8.87 -6.07
N TYR A 71 -3.29 -8.58 -5.70
CA TYR A 71 -2.44 -9.38 -4.84
C TYR A 71 -2.27 -8.70 -3.49
N GLN A 72 -2.46 -9.41 -2.41
CA GLN A 72 -2.03 -8.98 -1.09
C GLN A 72 -0.62 -9.51 -0.85
N LEU A 73 0.34 -8.62 -0.59
CA LEU A 73 1.76 -8.93 -0.52
C LEU A 73 2.35 -8.53 0.84
N ARG A 74 3.29 -9.33 1.33
CA ARG A 74 4.12 -8.99 2.50
C ARG A 74 5.28 -8.09 2.13
N ASP A 75 5.90 -8.32 0.97
CA ASP A 75 7.00 -7.54 0.40
C ASP A 75 6.76 -7.32 -1.09
N THR A 76 7.43 -6.34 -1.68
CA THR A 76 7.29 -5.97 -3.10
C THR A 76 8.37 -6.57 -3.99
N LYS A 77 9.46 -7.07 -3.42
CA LYS A 77 10.67 -7.43 -4.14
C LYS A 77 10.42 -8.48 -5.24
N THR A 78 9.78 -9.59 -4.89
CA THR A 78 9.45 -10.64 -5.86
C THR A 78 8.45 -10.15 -6.91
N PHE A 79 7.46 -9.38 -6.51
CA PHE A 79 6.47 -8.79 -7.42
C PHE A 79 7.09 -7.81 -8.41
N THR A 80 8.01 -6.96 -7.94
CA THR A 80 8.67 -5.96 -8.78
C THR A 80 9.63 -6.60 -9.79
N SER A 81 10.31 -7.69 -9.41
CA SER A 81 11.25 -8.41 -10.27
C SER A 81 10.59 -9.42 -11.22
N ALA A 82 9.33 -9.78 -10.96
CA ALA A 82 8.60 -10.73 -11.80
C ALA A 82 8.32 -10.13 -13.19
N SER A 83 8.46 -10.95 -14.22
CA SER A 83 8.06 -10.59 -15.57
C SER A 83 6.53 -10.65 -15.73
N TYR A 84 6.03 -10.05 -16.81
CA TYR A 84 4.62 -10.13 -17.18
C TYR A 84 4.17 -11.59 -17.34
N ASP A 85 4.94 -12.41 -18.06
CA ASP A 85 4.65 -13.82 -18.28
C ASP A 85 4.66 -14.65 -17.00
N ASP A 86 5.56 -14.34 -16.07
CA ASP A 86 5.59 -15.00 -14.77
C ASP A 86 4.31 -14.72 -13.97
N LEU A 87 3.86 -13.47 -13.94
CA LEU A 87 2.61 -13.11 -13.25
C LEU A 87 1.37 -13.61 -13.98
N LEU A 88 1.42 -13.72 -15.30
CA LEU A 88 0.31 -14.27 -16.08
C LEU A 88 0.13 -15.78 -15.83
N THR A 89 1.22 -16.56 -15.85
CA THR A 89 1.19 -18.03 -15.90
C THR A 89 1.55 -18.73 -14.60
N LYS A 90 2.37 -18.13 -13.72
CA LYS A 90 2.99 -18.77 -12.53
C LYS A 90 2.96 -17.89 -11.29
N ASP A 91 2.09 -16.92 -11.23
CA ASP A 91 2.05 -15.91 -10.16
C ASP A 91 2.14 -16.51 -8.74
N LYS A 92 1.38 -17.56 -8.45
CA LYS A 92 1.40 -18.25 -7.14
C LYS A 92 2.75 -18.85 -6.79
N THR A 93 3.48 -19.32 -7.77
CA THR A 93 4.81 -19.92 -7.59
C THR A 93 5.87 -18.83 -7.43
N VAL A 94 5.84 -17.83 -8.30
CA VAL A 94 6.80 -16.72 -8.30
C VAL A 94 6.66 -15.87 -7.04
N LEU A 95 5.43 -15.62 -6.60
CA LEU A 95 5.13 -14.80 -5.43
C LEU A 95 5.01 -15.58 -4.12
N ALA A 96 5.26 -16.91 -4.11
CA ALA A 96 4.96 -17.80 -2.99
C ALA A 96 5.45 -17.29 -1.61
N GLN A 97 6.61 -16.64 -1.55
CA GLN A 97 7.18 -16.14 -0.30
C GLN A 97 6.43 -14.93 0.25
N ASP A 98 5.87 -14.10 -0.61
CA ASP A 98 5.29 -12.81 -0.24
C ASP A 98 3.77 -12.77 -0.39
N LEU A 99 3.19 -13.68 -1.16
CA LEU A 99 1.76 -13.74 -1.44
C LEU A 99 0.96 -14.11 -0.18
N GLN A 100 0.01 -13.25 0.19
CA GLN A 100 -0.92 -13.47 1.28
C GLN A 100 -2.32 -13.84 0.79
N ASP A 101 -2.78 -13.23 -0.30
CA ASP A 101 -4.04 -13.53 -0.97
C ASP A 101 -4.02 -12.99 -2.41
N ILE A 102 -4.92 -13.49 -3.25
CA ILE A 102 -5.09 -13.06 -4.64
C ILE A 102 -6.57 -13.10 -5.02
N ARG A 103 -7.01 -12.09 -5.75
CA ARG A 103 -8.33 -12.03 -6.36
C ARG A 103 -8.23 -11.52 -7.80
N GLY A 104 -9.06 -12.10 -8.68
CA GLY A 104 -9.18 -11.68 -10.07
C GLY A 104 -10.56 -11.12 -10.36
N MET A 105 -10.62 -10.17 -11.28
CA MET A 105 -11.85 -9.64 -11.85
C MET A 105 -11.66 -9.33 -13.33
N VAL A 106 -12.76 -9.24 -14.07
CA VAL A 106 -12.76 -8.85 -15.49
C VAL A 106 -13.43 -7.49 -15.61
N VAL A 107 -12.77 -6.59 -16.34
CA VAL A 107 -13.29 -5.25 -16.61
C VAL A 107 -13.53 -5.12 -18.11
N TYR A 108 -14.74 -4.71 -18.47
CA TYR A 108 -15.13 -4.50 -19.88
C TYR A 108 -14.85 -3.06 -20.30
N PRO A 109 -14.64 -2.80 -21.60
CA PRO A 109 -14.56 -1.44 -22.13
C PRO A 109 -15.75 -0.59 -21.67
N ASN A 110 -15.49 0.64 -21.22
CA ASN A 110 -16.46 1.58 -20.67
C ASN A 110 -17.26 1.03 -19.47
N GLY A 111 -16.72 -0.01 -18.80
CA GLY A 111 -17.34 -0.67 -17.66
C GLY A 111 -16.66 -0.33 -16.33
N ALA A 112 -17.19 -0.91 -15.27
CA ALA A 112 -16.62 -0.87 -13.93
C ALA A 112 -16.69 -2.26 -13.29
N ALA A 113 -15.80 -2.51 -12.35
CA ALA A 113 -15.81 -3.70 -11.50
C ALA A 113 -15.36 -3.32 -10.09
N SER A 114 -16.00 -3.90 -9.09
CA SER A 114 -15.65 -3.67 -7.68
C SER A 114 -15.40 -4.99 -6.98
N MET A 115 -14.50 -4.97 -6.01
CA MET A 115 -14.26 -6.10 -5.12
C MET A 115 -14.07 -5.63 -3.68
N SER A 116 -14.44 -6.52 -2.77
CA SER A 116 -14.18 -6.38 -1.34
C SER A 116 -13.61 -7.68 -0.82
N GLN A 117 -12.52 -7.61 -0.05
CA GLN A 117 -11.89 -8.78 0.56
C GLN A 117 -11.26 -8.44 1.91
N ALA A 118 -11.21 -9.41 2.82
CA ALA A 118 -10.51 -9.25 4.08
C ALA A 118 -9.01 -9.05 3.85
N LEU A 119 -8.43 -8.05 4.49
CA LEU A 119 -6.99 -7.84 4.51
C LEU A 119 -6.34 -8.88 5.43
N LYS A 120 -5.40 -9.66 4.88
CA LYS A 120 -4.60 -10.61 5.67
C LYS A 120 -3.69 -9.85 6.63
N PRO A 121 -3.44 -10.40 7.83
CA PRO A 121 -2.68 -9.70 8.89
C PRO A 121 -1.29 -9.22 8.44
N ASN A 122 -0.59 -10.02 7.64
CA ASN A 122 0.78 -9.74 7.19
C ASN A 122 0.85 -8.93 5.89
N THR A 123 -0.29 -8.49 5.33
CA THR A 123 -0.30 -7.65 4.13
C THR A 123 0.31 -6.28 4.43
N GLN A 124 1.30 -5.88 3.67
CA GLN A 124 1.95 -4.58 3.70
C GLN A 124 1.75 -3.80 2.39
N TYR A 125 1.51 -4.50 1.28
CA TYR A 125 1.37 -3.92 -0.04
C TYR A 125 0.23 -4.59 -0.80
N ILE A 126 -0.38 -3.83 -1.69
CA ILE A 126 -1.34 -4.30 -2.67
C ILE A 126 -0.66 -4.20 -4.04
N GLY A 127 -0.41 -5.34 -4.67
CA GLY A 127 0.02 -5.42 -6.05
C GLY A 127 -1.20 -5.54 -6.96
N ILE A 128 -1.23 -4.79 -8.05
CA ILE A 128 -2.29 -4.85 -9.04
C ILE A 128 -1.66 -5.11 -10.41
N VAL A 129 -2.21 -6.05 -11.16
CA VAL A 129 -1.78 -6.37 -12.52
C VAL A 129 -2.99 -6.36 -13.44
N ALA A 130 -2.90 -5.61 -14.53
CA ALA A 130 -3.85 -5.63 -15.62
C ALA A 130 -3.23 -6.41 -16.80
N PHE A 131 -3.89 -7.50 -17.22
CA PHE A 131 -3.37 -8.36 -18.29
C PHE A 131 -3.88 -7.90 -19.64
N TYR A 132 -3.09 -7.05 -20.27
CA TYR A 132 -3.32 -6.53 -21.61
C TYR A 132 -2.75 -7.48 -22.68
N ARG A 133 -3.27 -7.40 -23.89
CA ARG A 133 -2.79 -8.18 -25.07
C ARG A 133 -1.37 -7.79 -25.46
N ASP A 134 -1.07 -6.50 -25.35
CA ASP A 134 0.23 -5.93 -25.65
C ASP A 134 0.77 -5.10 -24.47
N ALA A 135 1.44 -5.78 -23.56
CA ALA A 135 2.05 -5.16 -22.37
C ALA A 135 3.54 -4.80 -22.58
N LYS A 136 3.98 -4.64 -23.85
CA LYS A 136 5.40 -4.73 -24.22
C LYS A 136 6.28 -3.54 -23.86
N SER A 137 5.76 -2.37 -23.56
CA SER A 137 6.62 -1.18 -23.59
C SER A 137 6.74 -0.37 -22.31
N SER A 138 5.98 -0.67 -21.26
CA SER A 138 6.09 0.08 -20.01
C SER A 138 5.58 -0.73 -18.81
N ASP A 139 6.05 -0.41 -17.62
CA ASP A 139 5.51 -0.97 -16.36
C ASP A 139 4.07 -0.50 -16.03
N SER A 140 3.39 0.14 -16.98
CA SER A 140 2.02 0.66 -16.84
C SER A 140 0.93 -0.41 -16.70
N TRP A 141 1.27 -1.68 -16.91
CA TRP A 141 0.38 -2.82 -16.70
C TRP A 141 0.30 -3.27 -15.23
N ARG A 142 1.17 -2.76 -14.36
CA ARG A 142 1.20 -3.11 -12.93
C ARG A 142 1.30 -1.86 -12.05
N LEU A 143 0.79 -1.99 -10.81
CA LEU A 143 0.82 -0.96 -9.80
C LEU A 143 1.07 -1.57 -8.43
N ILE A 144 1.75 -0.84 -7.54
CA ILE A 144 1.95 -1.20 -6.14
C ILE A 144 1.43 -0.07 -5.27
N VAL A 145 0.57 -0.40 -4.32
CA VAL A 145 0.02 0.53 -3.34
C VAL A 145 0.41 0.06 -1.94
N PRO A 146 1.18 0.85 -1.17
CA PRO A 146 1.46 0.54 0.22
C PRO A 146 0.17 0.52 1.05
N LYS A 147 0.03 -0.43 1.97
CA LYS A 147 -1.14 -0.53 2.86
C LYS A 147 -1.40 0.75 3.65
N LYS A 148 -0.35 1.47 4.04
CA LYS A 148 -0.44 2.75 4.76
C LYS A 148 -1.15 3.85 3.96
N ASP A 149 -1.18 3.73 2.62
CA ASP A 149 -1.78 4.71 1.71
C ASP A 149 -3.24 4.37 1.38
N LEU A 150 -3.76 3.25 1.91
CA LEU A 150 -5.17 2.89 1.80
C LEU A 150 -6.01 3.67 2.81
N SER A 151 -7.26 3.94 2.44
CA SER A 151 -8.30 4.45 3.36
C SER A 151 -9.06 3.30 4.01
N ALA A 152 -9.52 3.49 5.24
CA ALA A 152 -10.42 2.55 5.91
C ALA A 152 -11.89 2.76 5.48
N ASP A 153 -12.19 3.92 4.94
CA ASP A 153 -13.56 4.37 4.64
C ASP A 153 -13.82 4.47 3.13
N ASP A 154 -12.75 4.66 2.32
CA ASP A 154 -12.87 4.82 0.89
C ASP A 154 -12.22 3.64 0.14
N PRO A 155 -12.76 3.21 -1.00
CA PRO A 155 -12.14 2.20 -1.84
C PRO A 155 -10.86 2.73 -2.50
N LEU A 156 -9.94 1.82 -2.81
CA LEU A 156 -8.85 2.07 -3.74
C LEU A 156 -9.43 2.19 -5.15
N VAL A 157 -9.50 3.40 -5.67
CA VAL A 157 -10.02 3.67 -7.02
C VAL A 157 -8.89 3.59 -8.03
N LEU A 158 -9.10 2.80 -9.09
CA LEU A 158 -8.16 2.61 -10.19
C LEU A 158 -8.86 2.83 -11.53
N GLU A 159 -8.12 3.31 -12.51
CA GLU A 159 -8.59 3.53 -13.86
C GLU A 159 -7.75 2.76 -14.87
N LEU A 160 -8.43 2.16 -15.85
CA LEU A 160 -7.80 1.51 -17.01
C LEU A 160 -8.02 2.38 -18.24
N GLU A 161 -6.93 2.72 -18.93
CA GLU A 161 -6.93 3.50 -20.17
C GLU A 161 -5.88 2.96 -21.12
N GLY A 162 -6.25 2.67 -22.37
CA GLY A 162 -5.35 2.03 -23.33
C GLY A 162 -4.83 0.71 -22.78
N ASP A 163 -3.50 0.63 -22.59
CA ASP A 163 -2.78 -0.51 -22.01
C ASP A 163 -2.17 -0.17 -20.63
N SER A 164 -2.80 0.74 -19.92
CA SER A 164 -2.31 1.25 -18.64
C SER A 164 -3.33 1.11 -17.52
N ILE A 165 -2.83 0.85 -16.31
CA ILE A 165 -3.59 0.94 -15.06
C ILE A 165 -2.98 2.01 -14.18
N MET A 166 -3.80 2.88 -13.60
CA MET A 166 -3.34 4.01 -12.79
C MET A 166 -4.31 4.36 -11.67
N GLN A 167 -3.81 5.06 -10.66
CA GLN A 167 -4.68 5.79 -9.73
C GLN A 167 -5.07 7.13 -10.38
N PRO A 168 -6.36 7.50 -10.39
CA PRO A 168 -6.79 8.82 -10.86
C PRO A 168 -6.08 9.91 -10.08
N LYS A 169 -5.63 10.97 -10.77
CA LYS A 169 -4.98 12.13 -10.14
C LYS A 169 -5.94 12.90 -9.22
N ASP A 170 -7.22 12.82 -9.53
CA ASP A 170 -8.31 13.42 -8.74
C ASP A 170 -8.96 12.31 -7.87
N GLY A 171 -8.21 11.77 -6.93
CA GLY A 171 -8.81 10.97 -5.86
C GLY A 171 -9.82 11.83 -5.09
N PRO A 172 -10.85 11.23 -4.42
CA PRO A 172 -11.80 12.01 -3.64
C PRO A 172 -11.04 12.96 -2.73
N ALA A 173 -11.34 14.26 -2.87
CA ALA A 173 -10.71 15.29 -2.06
C ALA A 173 -10.85 14.88 -0.60
N ARG A 174 -9.70 14.74 0.08
CA ARG A 174 -9.70 14.49 1.53
C ARG A 174 -10.36 15.71 2.16
N GLY A 175 -11.65 15.56 2.51
CA GLY A 175 -12.37 16.49 3.35
C GLY A 175 -11.97 16.34 4.81
#